data_d17e3f8c8496029057bd09c543cc84c0
#
_entry.id   d17e3f8c8496029057bd09c543cc84c0
#
_cell.length_a   1.000
_cell.length_b   1.000
_cell.length_c   1.000
_cell.angle_alpha   90.00
_cell.angle_beta   90.00
_cell.angle_gamma   90.00
#
_symmetry.space_group_name_H-M   'P 1'
#
loop_
_entity.id
_entity.type
_entity.pdbx_description
1 polymer ?
#
loop_
_entity_poly.entity_id
_entity_poly.type
_entity_poly.pdbx_seq_one_letter_code
_entity_poly.pdbx_strand_id
1 'polypeptide(L)'
;MPYMVEVSIRVPANPAPMQSNYEGFMADSFKIDFQPHGKVETGDLIVFVGEDLKPSPAVAKQLGSKAVDLIAKAAAAESFKGKAKSAMSIVVPNGLSVDRLIVVGVGSDKDKASLDFLQLGGLIAGRANGKVTTAILDLPKIEVTPEAAADLALGVQMRRYSFDRYKTKKDDNGPKGPTRLVLSVADPAAVKRAYKGREGVYQGIAVARDLVNEPPNVLGPQEFAARAQALTKLGVEVEILDERAMKKLGMGALLGVAQGSARPPRVAIMRWNGAKANDKPIAFIGKGVVFDTGGISIKPAAGMEDMKGDMAGAACVVGLMHALASRKAKANVVGAIGLVENMPDGNAQRPGDIVTTMSGQTIEIINTDAEGRLVLADVLWYVQDRFKPKFMVDLATLTGAILVALAQEYAGLFSNNDELSDRLTASGKATGERVWRMPIGPEFDKMIESKFADMKNTGGRFGGSSSAAALLQRFVNDTPWAHLDIAGTAMGSPQTEISRGWASGWGVRLLDRLVRDHYEG
;
A
#
# COMPACT_ATOMS: atom_id res chain seq x y z
N MET A 1 61.10 -33.47 1.66
CA MET A 1 60.59 -32.17 1.15
C MET A 1 59.17 -32.38 0.72
N PRO A 2 58.13 -31.89 1.39
CA PRO A 2 56.76 -31.98 0.94
C PRO A 2 56.46 -30.75 0.04
N TYR A 3 55.91 -31.00 -1.12
CA TYR A 3 55.42 -29.99 -2.04
C TYR A 3 54.21 -29.26 -1.44
N MET A 4 54.35 -27.94 -1.21
CA MET A 4 53.21 -27.07 -0.94
C MET A 4 52.56 -26.72 -2.29
N VAL A 5 51.31 -27.16 -2.45
CA VAL A 5 50.46 -26.72 -3.57
C VAL A 5 49.76 -25.45 -3.10
N GLU A 6 50.14 -24.31 -3.62
CA GLU A 6 49.38 -23.04 -3.47
C GLU A 6 48.08 -23.15 -4.26
N VAL A 7 46.95 -23.34 -3.55
CA VAL A 7 45.61 -23.22 -4.12
C VAL A 7 45.21 -21.76 -4.09
N SER A 8 45.38 -21.06 -5.20
CA SER A 8 44.85 -19.71 -5.41
C SER A 8 43.34 -19.77 -5.57
N ILE A 9 42.60 -19.54 -4.52
CA ILE A 9 41.15 -19.37 -4.57
C ILE A 9 40.88 -17.97 -5.14
N ARG A 10 40.54 -17.88 -6.41
CA ARG A 10 39.93 -16.66 -6.98
C ARG A 10 38.50 -16.55 -6.43
N VAL A 11 38.31 -15.65 -5.46
CA VAL A 11 36.98 -15.19 -5.09
C VAL A 11 36.42 -14.46 -6.33
N PRO A 12 35.25 -14.87 -6.85
CA PRO A 12 34.64 -14.12 -7.94
C PRO A 12 34.31 -12.71 -7.43
N ALA A 13 34.70 -11.70 -8.19
CA ALA A 13 34.33 -10.32 -7.91
C ALA A 13 32.81 -10.24 -7.77
N ASN A 14 32.36 -9.53 -6.74
CA ASN A 14 30.93 -9.20 -6.59
C ASN A 14 30.37 -8.77 -7.95
N PRO A 15 29.23 -9.33 -8.40
CA PRO A 15 28.59 -8.84 -9.60
C PRO A 15 28.36 -7.34 -9.43
N ALA A 16 28.76 -6.57 -10.43
CA ALA A 16 28.51 -5.13 -10.47
C ALA A 16 27.03 -4.88 -10.13
N PRO A 17 26.70 -3.83 -9.34
CA PRO A 17 25.32 -3.53 -9.01
C PRO A 17 24.54 -3.42 -10.33
N MET A 18 23.50 -4.25 -10.50
CA MET A 18 22.59 -4.13 -11.62
C MET A 18 22.12 -2.68 -11.64
N GLN A 19 22.57 -1.93 -12.66
CA GLN A 19 22.03 -0.60 -12.92
C GLN A 19 20.53 -0.77 -13.12
N SER A 20 19.77 -0.47 -12.08
CA SER A 20 18.32 -0.46 -12.14
C SER A 20 17.91 0.69 -13.07
N ASN A 21 17.64 0.38 -14.32
CA ASN A 21 17.00 1.31 -15.23
C ASN A 21 15.62 1.66 -14.64
N TYR A 22 15.55 2.81 -14.00
CA TYR A 22 14.35 3.38 -13.40
C TYR A 22 13.24 3.68 -14.42
N GLU A 23 13.51 3.54 -15.71
CA GLU A 23 12.54 3.71 -16.79
C GLU A 23 11.52 2.56 -16.91
N GLY A 24 11.68 1.48 -16.10
CA GLY A 24 10.79 0.31 -16.11
C GLY A 24 9.53 0.40 -15.25
N PHE A 25 9.22 1.54 -14.62
CA PHE A 25 8.10 1.65 -13.69
C PHE A 25 6.71 1.57 -14.34
N MET A 26 6.54 1.39 -15.60
CA MET A 26 5.26 1.14 -16.27
C MET A 26 5.45 0.81 -17.76
N ALA A 27 6.02 -0.33 -18.07
CA ALA A 27 5.90 -0.90 -19.41
C ALA A 27 4.73 -1.88 -19.51
N ASP A 28 3.62 -1.65 -18.80
CA ASP A 28 2.39 -2.35 -19.14
C ASP A 28 1.72 -1.59 -20.29
N SER A 29 1.68 -2.23 -21.45
CA SER A 29 1.02 -1.71 -22.65
C SER A 29 -0.51 -1.63 -22.49
N PHE A 30 -1.02 -1.82 -21.28
CA PHE A 30 -2.44 -1.79 -20.97
C PHE A 30 -2.99 -0.37 -21.01
N LYS A 31 -4.10 -0.20 -21.75
CA LYS A 31 -4.77 1.08 -21.89
C LYS A 31 -6.22 0.99 -21.42
N ILE A 32 -6.65 2.03 -20.70
CA ILE A 32 -8.06 2.25 -20.39
C ILE A 32 -8.54 3.43 -21.21
N ASP A 33 -9.61 3.21 -22.00
CA ASP A 33 -10.27 4.22 -22.80
C ASP A 33 -11.70 4.44 -22.32
N PHE A 34 -12.18 5.66 -22.43
CA PHE A 34 -13.57 6.03 -22.14
C PHE A 34 -14.24 6.46 -23.44
N GLN A 35 -15.39 5.82 -23.75
CA GLN A 35 -16.15 6.06 -24.98
C GLN A 35 -17.63 6.22 -24.65
N PRO A 36 -18.42 6.95 -25.46
CA PRO A 36 -19.85 6.99 -25.29
C PRO A 36 -20.46 5.60 -25.56
N HIS A 37 -21.66 5.37 -25.04
CA HIS A 37 -22.41 4.14 -25.35
C HIS A 37 -22.58 3.97 -26.87
N GLY A 38 -22.23 2.77 -27.35
CA GLY A 38 -22.29 2.44 -28.78
C GLY A 38 -22.18 0.95 -29.01
N LYS A 39 -22.42 0.54 -30.27
CA LYS A 39 -22.34 -0.87 -30.68
C LYS A 39 -20.92 -1.41 -30.51
N VAL A 40 -20.79 -2.61 -29.95
CA VAL A 40 -19.52 -3.34 -29.79
C VAL A 40 -19.56 -4.52 -30.79
N GLU A 41 -18.55 -4.58 -31.64
CA GLU A 41 -18.52 -5.54 -32.76
C GLU A 41 -17.39 -6.58 -32.65
N THR A 42 -16.42 -6.39 -31.74
CA THR A 42 -15.27 -7.30 -31.62
C THR A 42 -14.82 -7.40 -30.17
N GLY A 43 -14.08 -8.47 -29.85
CA GLY A 43 -13.49 -8.72 -28.54
C GLY A 43 -14.49 -9.20 -27.49
N ASP A 44 -14.15 -9.01 -26.22
CA ASP A 44 -15.04 -9.35 -25.11
C ASP A 44 -15.98 -8.19 -24.80
N LEU A 45 -17.26 -8.50 -24.57
CA LEU A 45 -18.28 -7.54 -24.12
C LEU A 45 -18.72 -7.88 -22.71
N ILE A 46 -18.65 -6.91 -21.81
CA ILE A 46 -19.14 -7.02 -20.43
C ILE A 46 -20.44 -6.22 -20.30
N VAL A 47 -21.47 -6.89 -19.76
CA VAL A 47 -22.76 -6.29 -19.41
C VAL A 47 -23.15 -6.67 -17.98
N PHE A 48 -24.03 -5.88 -17.38
CA PHE A 48 -24.44 -6.03 -15.98
C PHE A 48 -25.91 -6.41 -15.88
N VAL A 49 -26.23 -7.31 -14.95
CA VAL A 49 -27.62 -7.77 -14.68
C VAL A 49 -27.88 -7.80 -13.17
N GLY A 50 -29.13 -7.55 -12.80
CA GLY A 50 -29.61 -7.83 -11.44
C GLY A 50 -29.93 -9.31 -11.23
N GLU A 51 -30.55 -9.66 -10.08
CA GLU A 51 -31.04 -11.03 -9.83
C GLU A 51 -32.22 -11.43 -10.71
N ASP A 52 -32.86 -10.46 -11.38
CA ASP A 52 -33.87 -10.70 -12.43
C ASP A 52 -33.24 -11.09 -13.78
N LEU A 53 -31.92 -11.18 -13.87
CA LEU A 53 -31.10 -11.52 -15.03
C LEU A 53 -31.33 -10.60 -16.25
N LYS A 54 -31.86 -9.40 -16.03
CA LYS A 54 -32.11 -8.41 -17.06
C LYS A 54 -31.04 -7.33 -17.05
N PRO A 55 -30.41 -7.02 -18.20
CA PRO A 55 -29.62 -5.82 -18.36
C PRO A 55 -30.50 -4.56 -18.29
N SER A 56 -29.93 -3.37 -18.26
CA SER A 56 -30.67 -2.13 -18.37
C SER A 56 -31.50 -2.09 -19.69
N PRO A 57 -32.59 -1.33 -19.77
CA PRO A 57 -33.40 -1.24 -20.99
C PRO A 57 -32.59 -0.80 -22.22
N ALA A 58 -31.62 0.12 -22.05
CA ALA A 58 -30.80 0.58 -23.17
C ALA A 58 -29.82 -0.51 -23.64
N VAL A 59 -29.19 -1.23 -22.72
CA VAL A 59 -28.31 -2.37 -23.04
C VAL A 59 -29.13 -3.52 -23.65
N ALA A 60 -30.32 -3.84 -23.13
CA ALA A 60 -31.19 -4.85 -23.68
C ALA A 60 -31.59 -4.54 -25.15
N LYS A 61 -31.93 -3.26 -25.45
CA LYS A 61 -32.22 -2.79 -26.81
C LYS A 61 -30.98 -2.93 -27.71
N GLN A 62 -29.80 -2.61 -27.22
CA GLN A 62 -28.54 -2.70 -27.97
C GLN A 62 -28.17 -4.15 -28.30
N LEU A 63 -28.33 -5.08 -27.34
CA LEU A 63 -28.04 -6.50 -27.51
C LEU A 63 -29.03 -7.20 -28.44
N GLY A 64 -30.29 -6.76 -28.44
CA GLY A 64 -31.39 -7.39 -29.14
C GLY A 64 -31.99 -8.58 -28.36
N SER A 65 -33.22 -8.96 -28.70
CA SER A 65 -33.98 -9.98 -27.98
C SER A 65 -33.28 -11.35 -27.94
N LYS A 66 -32.67 -11.78 -29.05
CA LYS A 66 -31.95 -13.07 -29.13
C LYS A 66 -30.81 -13.18 -28.12
N ALA A 67 -30.03 -12.11 -27.92
CA ALA A 67 -28.94 -12.10 -26.97
C ALA A 67 -29.44 -12.04 -25.52
N VAL A 68 -30.54 -11.32 -25.26
CA VAL A 68 -31.18 -11.31 -23.92
C VAL A 68 -31.72 -12.70 -23.57
N ASP A 69 -32.40 -13.39 -24.53
CA ASP A 69 -32.86 -14.77 -24.33
C ASP A 69 -31.69 -15.74 -24.11
N LEU A 70 -30.55 -15.53 -24.78
CA LEU A 70 -29.34 -16.32 -24.60
C LEU A 70 -28.79 -16.15 -23.20
N ILE A 71 -28.78 -14.93 -22.64
CA ILE A 71 -28.36 -14.68 -21.25
C ILE A 71 -29.22 -15.50 -20.28
N ALA A 72 -30.55 -15.49 -20.44
CA ALA A 72 -31.46 -16.24 -19.59
C ALA A 72 -31.24 -17.75 -19.67
N LYS A 73 -31.07 -18.29 -20.89
CA LYS A 73 -30.79 -19.73 -21.13
C LYS A 73 -29.44 -20.15 -20.52
N ALA A 74 -28.38 -19.37 -20.75
CA ALA A 74 -27.05 -19.64 -20.18
C ALA A 74 -27.09 -19.58 -18.66
N ALA A 75 -27.75 -18.58 -18.08
CA ALA A 75 -27.90 -18.43 -16.64
C ALA A 75 -28.62 -19.64 -16.02
N ALA A 76 -29.64 -20.20 -16.68
CA ALA A 76 -30.30 -21.41 -16.20
C ALA A 76 -29.37 -22.63 -16.24
N ALA A 77 -28.58 -22.78 -17.32
CA ALA A 77 -27.64 -23.90 -17.47
C ALA A 77 -26.48 -23.86 -16.46
N GLU A 78 -25.95 -22.67 -16.16
CA GLU A 78 -24.84 -22.47 -15.21
C GLU A 78 -25.32 -22.20 -13.79
N SER A 79 -26.61 -22.22 -13.50
CA SER A 79 -27.19 -21.84 -12.22
C SER A 79 -26.78 -20.45 -11.76
N PHE A 80 -26.50 -19.55 -12.72
CA PHE A 80 -26.16 -18.15 -12.45
C PHE A 80 -27.41 -17.37 -12.05
N LYS A 81 -27.34 -16.63 -10.95
CA LYS A 81 -28.47 -15.91 -10.35
C LYS A 81 -28.30 -14.39 -10.31
N GLY A 82 -27.31 -13.84 -11.01
CA GLY A 82 -27.04 -12.41 -11.01
C GLY A 82 -26.67 -11.80 -9.66
N LYS A 83 -26.26 -12.63 -8.67
CA LYS A 83 -25.82 -12.15 -7.35
C LYS A 83 -24.62 -11.22 -7.49
N ALA A 84 -24.50 -10.27 -6.56
CA ALA A 84 -23.34 -9.38 -6.50
C ALA A 84 -22.02 -10.19 -6.48
N LYS A 85 -21.00 -9.70 -7.18
CA LYS A 85 -19.68 -10.32 -7.32
C LYS A 85 -19.68 -11.68 -8.05
N SER A 86 -20.76 -12.04 -8.74
CA SER A 86 -20.80 -13.22 -9.60
C SER A 86 -20.68 -12.84 -11.08
N ALA A 87 -20.16 -13.76 -11.90
CA ALA A 87 -20.10 -13.54 -13.34
C ALA A 87 -20.18 -14.88 -14.08
N MET A 88 -20.77 -14.89 -15.28
CA MET A 88 -20.73 -15.99 -16.23
C MET A 88 -20.21 -15.51 -17.58
N SER A 89 -19.73 -16.43 -18.42
CA SER A 89 -19.18 -16.12 -19.75
C SER A 89 -19.80 -16.99 -20.82
N ILE A 90 -20.29 -16.37 -21.90
CA ILE A 90 -20.83 -17.04 -23.08
C ILE A 90 -19.82 -16.83 -24.21
N VAL A 91 -19.22 -17.91 -24.69
CA VAL A 91 -18.23 -17.88 -25.77
C VAL A 91 -18.98 -17.96 -27.11
N VAL A 92 -18.57 -17.12 -28.08
CA VAL A 92 -19.17 -17.02 -29.42
C VAL A 92 -20.69 -16.91 -29.31
N PRO A 93 -21.22 -15.84 -28.67
CA PRO A 93 -22.66 -15.70 -28.42
C PRO A 93 -23.44 -15.54 -29.72
N ASN A 94 -24.39 -16.43 -29.96
CA ASN A 94 -25.23 -16.37 -31.17
C ASN A 94 -26.02 -15.06 -31.25
N GLY A 95 -25.92 -14.37 -32.37
CA GLY A 95 -26.59 -13.09 -32.62
C GLY A 95 -25.77 -11.84 -32.22
N LEU A 96 -24.53 -12.01 -31.71
CA LEU A 96 -23.57 -10.95 -31.47
C LEU A 96 -22.29 -11.21 -32.27
N SER A 97 -21.57 -10.12 -32.63
CA SER A 97 -20.30 -10.20 -33.35
C SER A 97 -19.08 -10.27 -32.43
N VAL A 98 -19.31 -10.27 -31.10
CA VAL A 98 -18.23 -10.30 -30.10
C VAL A 98 -17.73 -11.72 -29.88
N ASP A 99 -16.46 -11.86 -29.45
CA ASP A 99 -15.84 -13.16 -29.21
C ASP A 99 -16.42 -13.81 -27.95
N ARG A 100 -16.78 -12.98 -26.95
CA ARG A 100 -17.33 -13.41 -25.67
C ARG A 100 -18.28 -12.38 -25.08
N LEU A 101 -19.36 -12.84 -24.50
CA LEU A 101 -20.25 -12.04 -23.67
C LEU A 101 -20.07 -12.44 -22.22
N ILE A 102 -19.58 -11.50 -21.39
CA ILE A 102 -19.39 -11.68 -19.96
C ILE A 102 -20.55 -10.95 -19.26
N VAL A 103 -21.34 -11.70 -18.51
CA VAL A 103 -22.49 -11.18 -17.77
C VAL A 103 -22.13 -11.12 -16.30
N VAL A 104 -22.15 -9.92 -15.72
CA VAL A 104 -21.76 -9.65 -14.34
C VAL A 104 -22.98 -9.35 -13.50
N GLY A 105 -23.14 -10.06 -12.38
CA GLY A 105 -24.21 -9.84 -11.42
C GLY A 105 -23.93 -8.64 -10.51
N VAL A 106 -24.90 -7.73 -10.39
CA VAL A 106 -24.86 -6.60 -9.45
C VAL A 106 -25.79 -6.82 -8.24
N GLY A 107 -26.42 -8.01 -8.15
CA GLY A 107 -27.23 -8.42 -7.00
C GLY A 107 -28.64 -7.85 -6.96
N SER A 108 -29.24 -7.93 -5.77
CA SER A 108 -30.56 -7.40 -5.45
C SER A 108 -30.58 -5.87 -5.36
N ASP A 109 -31.76 -5.26 -5.28
CA ASP A 109 -31.87 -3.79 -5.11
C ASP A 109 -31.20 -3.31 -3.80
N LYS A 110 -31.09 -4.17 -2.77
CA LYS A 110 -30.34 -3.88 -1.53
C LYS A 110 -28.82 -3.87 -1.78
N ASP A 111 -28.31 -4.81 -2.54
CA ASP A 111 -26.88 -4.90 -2.86
C ASP A 111 -26.43 -3.71 -3.74
N LYS A 112 -27.31 -3.27 -4.65
CA LYS A 112 -27.04 -2.13 -5.54
C LYS A 112 -26.81 -0.82 -4.80
N ALA A 113 -27.48 -0.60 -3.66
CA ALA A 113 -27.32 0.61 -2.85
C ALA A 113 -25.91 0.71 -2.21
N SER A 114 -25.19 -0.41 -2.10
CA SER A 114 -23.84 -0.51 -1.51
C SER A 114 -22.80 -1.07 -2.48
N LEU A 115 -23.04 -0.94 -3.80
CA LEU A 115 -22.15 -1.50 -4.81
C LEU A 115 -20.77 -0.81 -4.77
N ASP A 116 -19.74 -1.61 -4.53
CA ASP A 116 -18.35 -1.16 -4.55
C ASP A 116 -17.80 -1.24 -5.99
N PHE A 117 -17.74 -0.10 -6.67
CA PHE A 117 -17.26 0.01 -8.06
C PHE A 117 -15.77 -0.33 -8.18
N LEU A 118 -14.97 -0.12 -7.14
CA LEU A 118 -13.56 -0.50 -7.15
C LEU A 118 -13.41 -2.04 -7.22
N GLN A 119 -14.13 -2.76 -6.35
CA GLN A 119 -14.14 -4.23 -6.37
C GLN A 119 -14.76 -4.77 -7.66
N LEU A 120 -15.81 -4.11 -8.18
CA LEU A 120 -16.41 -4.46 -9.46
C LEU A 120 -15.38 -4.34 -10.60
N GLY A 121 -14.55 -3.31 -10.60
CA GLY A 121 -13.44 -3.14 -11.54
C GLY A 121 -12.44 -4.30 -11.47
N GLY A 122 -12.06 -4.71 -10.27
CA GLY A 122 -11.21 -5.88 -10.06
C GLY A 122 -11.83 -7.18 -10.59
N LEU A 123 -13.12 -7.37 -10.34
CA LEU A 123 -13.88 -8.54 -10.82
C LEU A 123 -13.87 -8.63 -12.35
N ILE A 124 -14.23 -7.54 -13.04
CA ILE A 124 -14.25 -7.53 -14.52
C ILE A 124 -12.86 -7.76 -15.10
N ALA A 125 -11.82 -7.17 -14.51
CA ALA A 125 -10.44 -7.38 -14.94
C ALA A 125 -10.00 -8.85 -14.80
N GLY A 126 -10.48 -9.53 -13.76
CA GLY A 126 -10.21 -10.95 -13.54
C GLY A 126 -11.00 -11.90 -14.46
N ARG A 127 -12.01 -11.41 -15.18
CA ARG A 127 -12.84 -12.19 -16.10
C ARG A 127 -12.55 -11.90 -17.57
N ALA A 128 -11.98 -10.74 -17.86
CA ALA A 128 -11.60 -10.31 -19.20
C ALA A 128 -10.37 -11.09 -19.70
N ASN A 129 -10.47 -11.75 -20.86
CA ASN A 129 -9.41 -12.56 -21.45
C ASN A 129 -9.08 -12.17 -22.90
N GLY A 130 -9.96 -11.42 -23.57
CA GLY A 130 -9.74 -10.95 -24.95
C GLY A 130 -8.71 -9.83 -25.01
N LYS A 131 -8.06 -9.64 -26.16
CA LYS A 131 -7.11 -8.52 -26.36
C LYS A 131 -7.75 -7.15 -26.10
N VAL A 132 -9.01 -7.00 -26.53
CA VAL A 132 -9.83 -5.81 -26.28
C VAL A 132 -11.08 -6.26 -25.53
N THR A 133 -11.38 -5.59 -24.45
CA THR A 133 -12.59 -5.82 -23.65
C THR A 133 -13.36 -4.51 -23.54
N THR A 134 -14.65 -4.53 -23.82
CA THR A 134 -15.54 -3.38 -23.63
C THR A 134 -16.53 -3.67 -22.51
N ALA A 135 -16.60 -2.82 -21.49
CA ALA A 135 -17.63 -2.89 -20.46
C ALA A 135 -18.63 -1.72 -20.63
N ILE A 136 -19.91 -2.04 -20.81
CA ILE A 136 -20.97 -1.04 -20.92
C ILE A 136 -21.42 -0.69 -19.50
N LEU A 137 -21.04 0.49 -19.01
CA LEU A 137 -21.39 0.98 -17.68
C LEU A 137 -22.76 1.64 -17.65
N ASP A 138 -23.77 0.88 -18.05
CA ASP A 138 -25.18 1.20 -17.88
C ASP A 138 -25.81 0.04 -17.08
N LEU A 139 -25.85 0.22 -15.77
CA LEU A 139 -26.21 -0.81 -14.80
C LEU A 139 -27.73 -0.75 -14.51
N PRO A 140 -28.42 -1.91 -14.33
CA PRO A 140 -29.86 -1.90 -14.08
C PRO A 140 -30.21 -1.24 -12.75
N LYS A 141 -30.97 -0.14 -12.81
CA LYS A 141 -31.42 0.67 -11.66
C LYS A 141 -30.28 1.27 -10.81
N ILE A 142 -29.12 1.51 -11.39
CA ILE A 142 -27.98 2.16 -10.74
C ILE A 142 -27.50 3.28 -11.65
N GLU A 143 -27.44 4.49 -11.11
CA GLU A 143 -26.78 5.61 -11.78
C GLU A 143 -25.25 5.47 -11.61
N VAL A 144 -24.53 5.46 -12.72
CA VAL A 144 -23.06 5.39 -12.71
C VAL A 144 -22.51 6.81 -12.83
N THR A 145 -22.10 7.38 -11.72
CA THR A 145 -21.45 8.70 -11.72
C THR A 145 -20.06 8.63 -12.35
N PRO A 146 -19.50 9.76 -12.80
CA PRO A 146 -18.12 9.81 -13.31
C PRO A 146 -17.08 9.30 -12.30
N GLU A 147 -17.29 9.57 -11.00
CA GLU A 147 -16.44 9.10 -9.91
C GLU A 147 -16.51 7.58 -9.76
N ALA A 148 -17.71 7.01 -9.81
CA ALA A 148 -17.93 5.56 -9.73
C ALA A 148 -17.25 4.82 -10.90
N ALA A 149 -17.38 5.37 -12.12
CA ALA A 149 -16.71 4.81 -13.31
C ALA A 149 -15.17 4.92 -13.20
N ALA A 150 -14.67 6.02 -12.62
CA ALA A 150 -13.23 6.21 -12.36
C ALA A 150 -12.70 5.26 -11.27
N ASP A 151 -13.48 4.99 -10.22
CA ASP A 151 -13.15 4.02 -9.19
C ASP A 151 -13.13 2.58 -9.74
N LEU A 152 -14.07 2.25 -10.65
CA LEU A 152 -14.04 0.98 -11.37
C LEU A 152 -12.76 0.84 -12.21
N ALA A 153 -12.35 1.89 -12.93
CA ALA A 153 -11.12 1.90 -13.70
C ALA A 153 -9.88 1.71 -12.81
N LEU A 154 -9.85 2.36 -11.64
CA LEU A 154 -8.81 2.14 -10.63
C LEU A 154 -8.77 0.67 -10.19
N GLY A 155 -9.91 0.06 -9.91
CA GLY A 155 -10.02 -1.36 -9.53
C GLY A 155 -9.45 -2.30 -10.57
N VAL A 156 -9.69 -2.01 -11.86
CA VAL A 156 -9.09 -2.76 -12.98
C VAL A 156 -7.56 -2.69 -12.93
N GLN A 157 -7.00 -1.50 -12.77
CA GLN A 157 -5.54 -1.34 -12.70
C GLN A 157 -4.94 -2.04 -11.48
N MET A 158 -5.57 -1.91 -10.32
CA MET A 158 -5.10 -2.58 -9.10
C MET A 158 -5.08 -4.10 -9.22
N ARG A 159 -6.08 -4.70 -9.88
CA ARG A 159 -6.15 -6.15 -10.15
C ARG A 159 -5.07 -6.63 -11.10
N ARG A 160 -4.69 -5.80 -12.07
CA ARG A 160 -3.69 -6.14 -13.09
C ARG A 160 -2.26 -6.02 -12.59
N TYR A 161 -2.04 -5.43 -11.44
CA TYR A 161 -0.70 -5.34 -10.87
C TYR A 161 -0.08 -6.74 -10.71
N SER A 162 1.14 -6.92 -11.21
CA SER A 162 1.98 -8.11 -11.02
C SER A 162 3.41 -7.71 -10.72
N PHE A 163 4.11 -8.56 -9.97
CA PHE A 163 5.52 -8.41 -9.68
C PHE A 163 6.25 -9.69 -10.12
N ASP A 164 6.78 -9.68 -11.33
CA ASP A 164 7.38 -10.85 -11.98
C ASP A 164 8.78 -10.58 -12.57
N ARG A 165 9.40 -9.43 -12.23
CA ARG A 165 10.65 -8.94 -12.82
C ARG A 165 11.84 -9.90 -12.64
N TYR A 166 11.80 -10.78 -11.65
CA TYR A 166 12.83 -11.77 -11.38
C TYR A 166 12.56 -13.15 -12.00
N LYS A 167 11.38 -13.32 -12.64
CA LYS A 167 11.07 -14.57 -13.34
C LYS A 167 11.71 -14.58 -14.72
N THR A 168 12.60 -15.55 -14.98
CA THR A 168 13.26 -15.73 -16.27
C THR A 168 12.36 -16.42 -17.30
N LYS A 169 11.42 -17.26 -16.81
CA LYS A 169 10.37 -17.86 -17.63
C LYS A 169 9.06 -17.15 -17.36
N LYS A 170 8.52 -16.49 -18.36
CA LYS A 170 7.16 -15.98 -18.28
C LYS A 170 6.21 -17.13 -18.59
N ASP A 171 5.17 -17.30 -17.76
CA ASP A 171 4.11 -18.27 -18.01
C ASP A 171 3.40 -17.88 -19.32
N ASP A 172 3.74 -18.55 -20.42
CA ASP A 172 3.08 -18.34 -21.71
C ASP A 172 1.63 -18.84 -21.70
N ASN A 173 1.25 -19.64 -20.72
CA ASN A 173 -0.08 -20.26 -20.57
C ASN A 173 -1.03 -19.52 -19.62
N GLY A 174 -0.58 -18.47 -18.94
CA GLY A 174 -1.46 -17.64 -18.12
C GLY A 174 -2.43 -16.83 -18.98
N PRO A 175 -3.66 -16.55 -18.51
CA PRO A 175 -4.58 -15.68 -19.23
C PRO A 175 -3.92 -14.31 -19.37
N LYS A 176 -3.43 -14.01 -20.57
CA LYS A 176 -3.01 -12.66 -20.95
C LYS A 176 -4.30 -11.82 -20.95
N GLY A 177 -4.60 -11.18 -19.82
CA GLY A 177 -5.75 -10.27 -19.73
C GLY A 177 -5.71 -9.22 -20.85
N PRO A 178 -6.76 -8.41 -21.02
CA PRO A 178 -6.85 -7.46 -22.12
C PRO A 178 -5.65 -6.51 -22.15
N THR A 179 -5.16 -6.19 -23.32
CA THR A 179 -4.19 -5.09 -23.53
C THR A 179 -4.91 -3.74 -23.57
N ARG A 180 -6.24 -3.76 -23.77
CA ARG A 180 -7.08 -2.57 -23.81
C ARG A 180 -8.45 -2.85 -23.19
N LEU A 181 -8.85 -1.99 -22.23
CA LEU A 181 -10.21 -1.94 -21.70
C LEU A 181 -10.88 -0.66 -22.18
N VAL A 182 -12.06 -0.81 -22.74
CA VAL A 182 -12.93 0.31 -23.11
C VAL A 182 -14.07 0.36 -22.10
N LEU A 183 -14.18 1.45 -21.36
CA LEU A 183 -15.36 1.73 -20.54
C LEU A 183 -16.33 2.58 -21.33
N SER A 184 -17.45 1.97 -21.72
CA SER A 184 -18.54 2.64 -22.39
C SER A 184 -19.42 3.32 -21.34
N VAL A 185 -19.50 4.65 -21.37
CA VAL A 185 -20.08 5.50 -20.32
C VAL A 185 -20.93 6.62 -20.92
N ALA A 186 -21.81 7.22 -20.11
CA ALA A 186 -22.68 8.31 -20.58
C ALA A 186 -21.90 9.59 -20.92
N ASP A 187 -20.93 9.99 -20.06
CA ASP A 187 -20.07 11.17 -20.28
C ASP A 187 -18.57 10.80 -20.17
N PRO A 188 -17.94 10.40 -21.29
CA PRO A 188 -16.52 10.05 -21.31
C PRO A 188 -15.58 11.16 -20.84
N ALA A 189 -15.94 12.42 -21.10
CA ALA A 189 -15.09 13.55 -20.74
C ALA A 189 -15.07 13.78 -19.21
N ALA A 190 -16.23 13.68 -18.56
CA ALA A 190 -16.33 13.77 -17.11
C ALA A 190 -15.60 12.60 -16.43
N VAL A 191 -15.79 11.37 -16.92
CA VAL A 191 -15.08 10.19 -16.37
C VAL A 191 -13.58 10.33 -16.53
N LYS A 192 -13.09 10.78 -17.68
CA LYS A 192 -11.66 11.01 -17.91
C LYS A 192 -11.07 12.04 -16.94
N ARG A 193 -11.81 13.11 -16.62
CA ARG A 193 -11.37 14.11 -15.62
C ARG A 193 -11.29 13.48 -14.23
N ALA A 194 -12.32 12.73 -13.80
CA ALA A 194 -12.34 12.05 -12.51
C ALA A 194 -11.21 10.99 -12.41
N TYR A 195 -10.97 10.25 -13.48
CA TYR A 195 -9.96 9.19 -13.54
C TYR A 195 -8.53 9.69 -13.42
N LYS A 196 -8.21 10.89 -13.90
CA LYS A 196 -6.85 11.45 -13.82
C LYS A 196 -6.30 11.48 -12.38
N GLY A 197 -7.13 11.78 -11.39
CA GLY A 197 -6.74 11.70 -9.98
C GLY A 197 -6.55 10.27 -9.50
N ARG A 198 -7.39 9.33 -9.96
CA ARG A 198 -7.30 7.88 -9.61
C ARG A 198 -6.04 7.22 -10.19
N GLU A 199 -5.64 7.64 -11.38
CA GLU A 199 -4.40 7.17 -12.01
C GLU A 199 -3.18 7.48 -11.15
N GLY A 200 -3.05 8.70 -10.63
CA GLY A 200 -1.99 9.08 -9.71
C GLY A 200 -1.99 8.26 -8.41
N VAL A 201 -3.18 7.95 -7.88
CA VAL A 201 -3.32 7.07 -6.70
C VAL A 201 -2.88 5.64 -7.03
N TYR A 202 -3.27 5.09 -8.19
CA TYR A 202 -2.80 3.77 -8.64
C TYR A 202 -1.28 3.71 -8.73
N GLN A 203 -0.65 4.72 -9.32
CA GLN A 203 0.80 4.79 -9.42
C GLN A 203 1.47 4.76 -8.05
N GLY A 204 0.94 5.50 -7.07
CA GLY A 204 1.41 5.45 -5.68
C GLY A 204 1.25 4.06 -5.04
N ILE A 205 0.11 3.38 -5.27
CA ILE A 205 -0.12 2.01 -4.79
C ILE A 205 0.87 1.04 -5.43
N ALA A 206 1.11 1.16 -6.73
CA ALA A 206 2.06 0.31 -7.46
C ALA A 206 3.49 0.49 -6.93
N VAL A 207 3.91 1.73 -6.69
CA VAL A 207 5.20 2.04 -6.03
C VAL A 207 5.31 1.38 -4.67
N ALA A 208 4.29 1.50 -3.81
CA ALA A 208 4.29 0.88 -2.49
C ALA A 208 4.38 -0.65 -2.59
N ARG A 209 3.59 -1.27 -3.48
CA ARG A 209 3.63 -2.72 -3.72
C ARG A 209 4.98 -3.19 -4.25
N ASP A 210 5.57 -2.46 -5.18
CA ASP A 210 6.90 -2.77 -5.75
C ASP A 210 7.97 -2.75 -4.65
N LEU A 211 7.99 -1.72 -3.81
CA LEU A 211 8.95 -1.60 -2.71
C LEU A 211 8.84 -2.78 -1.74
N VAL A 212 7.63 -3.14 -1.33
CA VAL A 212 7.39 -4.26 -0.39
C VAL A 212 7.75 -5.62 -1.02
N ASN A 213 7.57 -5.79 -2.33
CA ASN A 213 7.89 -7.04 -3.02
C ASN A 213 9.38 -7.20 -3.34
N GLU A 214 10.17 -6.11 -3.35
CA GLU A 214 11.60 -6.19 -3.67
C GLU A 214 12.35 -7.09 -2.67
N PRO A 215 13.28 -7.91 -3.14
CA PRO A 215 14.10 -8.73 -2.26
C PRO A 215 15.14 -7.88 -1.53
N PRO A 216 15.50 -8.25 -0.28
CA PRO A 216 16.38 -7.42 0.56
C PRO A 216 17.81 -7.31 0.04
N ASN A 217 18.29 -8.25 -0.78
CA ASN A 217 19.59 -8.13 -1.45
C ASN A 217 19.60 -7.05 -2.55
N VAL A 218 18.42 -6.57 -2.99
CA VAL A 218 18.26 -5.50 -4.00
C VAL A 218 17.86 -4.19 -3.33
N LEU A 219 16.96 -4.23 -2.34
CA LEU A 219 16.43 -3.04 -1.68
C LEU A 219 16.97 -2.91 -0.25
N GLY A 220 18.16 -2.35 -0.11
CA GLY A 220 18.69 -1.92 1.19
C GLY A 220 18.30 -0.47 1.52
N PRO A 221 18.79 0.09 2.66
CA PRO A 221 18.43 1.45 3.08
C PRO A 221 18.84 2.52 2.06
N GLN A 222 20.00 2.37 1.40
CA GLN A 222 20.49 3.32 0.39
C GLN A 222 19.66 3.26 -0.88
N GLU A 223 19.35 2.07 -1.37
CA GLU A 223 18.53 1.85 -2.56
C GLU A 223 17.10 2.36 -2.32
N PHE A 224 16.55 2.14 -1.13
CA PHE A 224 15.23 2.68 -0.81
C PHE A 224 15.25 4.21 -0.75
N ALA A 225 16.26 4.82 -0.13
CA ALA A 225 16.43 6.27 -0.14
C ALA A 225 16.52 6.83 -1.57
N ALA A 226 17.22 6.13 -2.48
CA ALA A 226 17.28 6.49 -3.89
C ALA A 226 15.91 6.38 -4.58
N ARG A 227 15.07 5.42 -4.19
CA ARG A 227 13.67 5.32 -4.66
C ARG A 227 12.83 6.53 -4.21
N ALA A 228 12.98 6.97 -2.96
CA ALA A 228 12.34 8.19 -2.46
C ALA A 228 12.88 9.44 -3.21
N GLN A 229 14.19 9.52 -3.47
CA GLN A 229 14.81 10.61 -4.22
C GLN A 229 14.23 10.75 -5.63
N ALA A 230 13.80 9.68 -6.27
CA ALA A 230 13.21 9.73 -7.61
C ALA A 230 11.91 10.53 -7.67
N LEU A 231 11.23 10.78 -6.55
CA LEU A 231 10.05 11.63 -6.47
C LEU A 231 10.33 13.10 -6.83
N THR A 232 11.59 13.52 -6.86
CA THR A 232 11.98 14.85 -7.35
C THR A 232 11.53 15.09 -8.79
N LYS A 233 11.40 14.03 -9.61
CA LYS A 233 10.85 14.11 -10.98
C LYS A 233 9.39 14.55 -11.01
N LEU A 234 8.67 14.40 -9.91
CA LEU A 234 7.27 14.84 -9.73
C LEU A 234 7.15 16.20 -9.03
N GLY A 235 8.29 16.84 -8.70
CA GLY A 235 8.32 18.13 -8.00
C GLY A 235 8.30 18.00 -6.47
N VAL A 236 8.53 16.81 -5.91
CA VAL A 236 8.73 16.63 -4.47
C VAL A 236 10.15 17.05 -4.12
N GLU A 237 10.33 17.87 -3.09
CA GLU A 237 11.64 18.16 -2.53
C GLU A 237 12.07 16.98 -1.66
N VAL A 238 13.25 16.44 -1.89
CA VAL A 238 13.76 15.28 -1.14
C VAL A 238 15.12 15.58 -0.53
N GLU A 239 15.25 15.33 0.77
CA GLU A 239 16.49 15.42 1.54
C GLU A 239 16.82 14.05 2.12
N ILE A 240 18.07 13.60 2.00
CA ILE A 240 18.52 12.34 2.56
C ILE A 240 19.55 12.63 3.65
N LEU A 241 19.25 12.17 4.87
CA LEU A 241 20.20 12.19 5.98
C LEU A 241 21.02 10.89 5.94
N ASP A 242 22.31 11.04 5.89
CA ASP A 242 23.28 9.95 6.05
C ASP A 242 23.59 9.67 7.53
N GLU A 243 24.37 8.65 7.79
CA GLU A 243 24.77 8.26 9.14
C GLU A 243 25.48 9.41 9.90
N ARG A 244 26.32 10.21 9.22
CA ARG A 244 27.01 11.34 9.81
C ARG A 244 26.04 12.43 10.24
N ALA A 245 25.05 12.74 9.41
CA ALA A 245 24.01 13.71 9.75
C ALA A 245 23.15 13.23 10.92
N MET A 246 22.78 11.95 10.95
CA MET A 246 22.02 11.36 12.05
C MET A 246 22.80 11.35 13.37
N LYS A 247 24.11 11.04 13.35
CA LYS A 247 24.98 11.14 14.53
C LYS A 247 25.03 12.57 15.06
N LYS A 248 25.14 13.57 14.17
CA LYS A 248 25.15 14.99 14.57
C LYS A 248 23.81 15.43 15.18
N LEU A 249 22.69 14.84 14.74
CA LEU A 249 21.35 15.10 15.27
C LEU A 249 21.05 14.32 16.56
N GLY A 250 21.90 13.37 16.96
CA GLY A 250 21.69 12.56 18.16
C GLY A 250 20.64 11.45 17.97
N MET A 251 20.41 10.95 16.74
CA MET A 251 19.46 9.88 16.45
C MET A 251 19.97 8.51 16.91
N GLY A 252 20.27 8.37 18.22
CA GLY A 252 20.94 7.18 18.77
C GLY A 252 20.08 5.93 18.79
N ALA A 253 18.76 6.06 18.88
CA ALA A 253 17.85 4.91 18.84
C ALA A 253 17.80 4.27 17.44
N LEU A 254 17.67 5.06 16.39
CA LEU A 254 17.70 4.60 14.99
C LEU A 254 19.08 4.01 14.65
N LEU A 255 20.16 4.70 15.03
CA LEU A 255 21.53 4.25 14.77
C LEU A 255 21.85 2.93 15.49
N GLY A 256 21.33 2.74 16.71
CA GLY A 256 21.47 1.51 17.48
C GLY A 256 20.88 0.29 16.74
N VAL A 257 19.72 0.43 16.12
CA VAL A 257 19.11 -0.65 15.31
C VAL A 257 20.01 -1.02 14.13
N ALA A 258 20.57 -0.03 13.44
CA ALA A 258 21.39 -0.25 12.25
C ALA A 258 22.81 -0.78 12.56
N GLN A 259 23.22 -0.77 13.83
CA GLN A 259 24.62 -0.98 14.26
C GLN A 259 25.16 -2.36 13.85
N GLY A 260 24.30 -3.38 13.73
CA GLY A 260 24.68 -4.73 13.33
C GLY A 260 24.67 -4.96 11.81
N SER A 261 24.26 -3.98 10.99
CA SER A 261 24.22 -4.14 9.55
C SER A 261 25.45 -3.59 8.84
N ALA A 262 25.92 -4.29 7.82
CA ALA A 262 26.92 -3.76 6.89
C ALA A 262 26.37 -2.67 5.95
N ARG A 263 25.05 -2.48 5.92
CA ARG A 263 24.36 -1.48 5.07
C ARG A 263 24.05 -0.22 5.90
N PRO A 264 24.63 0.94 5.53
CA PRO A 264 24.46 2.14 6.34
C PRO A 264 23.01 2.67 6.28
N PRO A 265 22.48 3.13 7.44
CA PRO A 265 21.13 3.64 7.54
C PRO A 265 20.93 4.95 6.76
N ARG A 266 19.66 5.28 6.50
CA ARG A 266 19.24 6.56 5.89
C ARG A 266 17.95 7.05 6.54
N VAL A 267 17.76 8.38 6.53
CA VAL A 267 16.45 8.99 6.72
C VAL A 267 16.14 9.81 5.49
N ALA A 268 15.00 9.55 4.86
CA ALA A 268 14.55 10.33 3.70
C ALA A 268 13.38 11.23 4.11
N ILE A 269 13.51 12.51 3.82
CA ILE A 269 12.50 13.54 4.05
C ILE A 269 11.99 14.02 2.70
N MET A 270 10.69 13.91 2.48
CA MET A 270 10.01 14.25 1.23
C MET A 270 9.02 15.39 1.51
N ARG A 271 9.07 16.47 0.74
CA ARG A 271 8.18 17.61 0.94
C ARG A 271 7.40 17.89 -0.34
N TRP A 272 6.09 17.90 -0.22
CA TRP A 272 5.18 18.36 -1.26
C TRP A 272 4.56 19.70 -0.83
N ASN A 273 4.81 20.75 -1.60
CA ASN A 273 4.35 22.12 -1.32
C ASN A 273 3.20 22.47 -2.29
N GLY A 274 2.02 21.88 -2.05
CA GLY A 274 0.85 22.03 -2.93
C GLY A 274 -0.14 23.14 -2.50
N ALA A 275 0.06 23.74 -1.31
CA ALA A 275 -0.75 24.82 -0.76
C ALA A 275 0.09 26.10 -0.55
N LYS A 276 -0.45 27.07 0.18
CA LYS A 276 0.28 28.31 0.49
C LYS A 276 1.51 28.02 1.36
N ALA A 277 2.59 28.77 1.13
CA ALA A 277 3.87 28.56 1.83
C ALA A 277 3.76 28.68 3.37
N ASN A 278 2.84 29.51 3.87
CA ASN A 278 2.64 29.73 5.30
C ASN A 278 1.70 28.71 5.96
N ASP A 279 1.07 27.83 5.19
CA ASP A 279 0.21 26.79 5.74
C ASP A 279 1.08 25.69 6.35
N LYS A 280 0.88 25.44 7.66
CA LYS A 280 1.58 24.34 8.34
C LYS A 280 1.33 23.02 7.62
N PRO A 281 2.38 22.21 7.38
CA PRO A 281 2.21 20.92 6.73
C PRO A 281 1.48 19.91 7.62
N ILE A 282 1.00 18.85 7.00
CA ILE A 282 0.64 17.59 7.64
C ILE A 282 1.77 16.60 7.42
N ALA A 283 1.98 15.66 8.34
CA ALA A 283 3.13 14.78 8.25
C ALA A 283 2.76 13.29 8.30
N PHE A 284 3.42 12.50 7.46
CA PHE A 284 3.31 11.05 7.41
C PHE A 284 4.69 10.42 7.59
N ILE A 285 4.80 9.50 8.54
CA ILE A 285 6.06 8.89 8.93
C ILE A 285 5.99 7.38 8.71
N GLY A 286 7.05 6.76 8.19
CA GLY A 286 7.05 5.34 7.88
C GLY A 286 8.22 4.57 8.49
N LYS A 287 7.92 3.43 9.14
CA LYS A 287 8.92 2.43 9.50
C LYS A 287 9.50 1.82 8.23
N GLY A 288 10.83 1.83 8.11
CA GLY A 288 11.56 1.34 6.97
C GLY A 288 12.66 0.34 7.34
N VAL A 289 12.33 -0.69 8.11
CA VAL A 289 13.25 -1.79 8.39
C VAL A 289 13.26 -2.70 7.16
N VAL A 290 14.25 -2.54 6.29
CA VAL A 290 14.29 -3.21 4.97
C VAL A 290 14.45 -4.72 5.04
N PHE A 291 15.04 -5.20 6.13
CA PHE A 291 15.04 -6.59 6.55
C PHE A 291 15.24 -6.67 8.06
N ASP A 292 14.47 -7.52 8.72
CA ASP A 292 14.49 -7.67 10.17
C ASP A 292 14.74 -9.11 10.58
N THR A 293 15.95 -9.39 11.07
CA THR A 293 16.27 -10.70 11.67
C THR A 293 15.90 -10.80 13.15
N GLY A 294 15.47 -9.67 13.77
CA GLY A 294 15.36 -9.52 15.21
C GLY A 294 16.65 -9.04 15.88
N GLY A 295 17.76 -8.95 15.15
CA GLY A 295 19.08 -8.65 15.71
C GLY A 295 19.57 -9.78 16.60
N ILE A 296 20.16 -9.45 17.77
CA ILE A 296 20.62 -10.45 18.75
C ILE A 296 19.44 -11.25 19.34
N SER A 297 18.27 -10.64 19.48
CA SER A 297 17.00 -11.36 19.81
C SER A 297 16.42 -11.99 18.56
N ILE A 298 17.16 -12.95 17.96
CA ILE A 298 16.91 -13.50 16.63
C ILE A 298 15.55 -14.19 16.50
N LYS A 299 14.87 -13.91 15.41
CA LYS A 299 13.58 -14.54 15.04
C LYS A 299 13.79 -16.03 14.69
N PRO A 300 12.75 -16.86 14.82
CA PRO A 300 12.73 -18.20 14.20
C PRO A 300 12.96 -18.11 12.69
N ALA A 301 13.61 -19.14 12.10
CA ALA A 301 13.86 -19.18 10.65
C ALA A 301 12.56 -19.21 9.81
N ALA A 302 11.52 -19.88 10.31
CA ALA A 302 10.22 -19.95 9.62
C ALA A 302 9.54 -18.58 9.58
N GLY A 303 9.25 -18.08 8.35
CA GLY A 303 8.62 -16.79 8.12
C GLY A 303 9.60 -15.60 8.14
N MET A 304 10.90 -15.83 8.35
CA MET A 304 11.88 -14.74 8.33
C MET A 304 12.00 -14.13 6.93
N GLU A 305 11.76 -14.88 5.87
CA GLU A 305 11.73 -14.41 4.49
C GLU A 305 10.68 -13.31 4.24
N ASP A 306 9.61 -13.26 5.03
CA ASP A 306 8.57 -12.24 4.97
C ASP A 306 9.00 -10.91 5.60
N MET A 307 10.09 -10.91 6.38
CA MET A 307 10.63 -9.72 7.02
C MET A 307 11.23 -8.70 6.04
N LYS A 308 11.33 -9.03 4.76
CA LYS A 308 11.56 -8.05 3.69
C LYS A 308 10.42 -7.02 3.59
N GLY A 309 9.23 -7.36 4.08
CA GLY A 309 8.05 -6.49 4.15
C GLY A 309 8.00 -5.58 5.36
N ASP A 310 8.96 -5.66 6.27
CA ASP A 310 8.97 -4.88 7.52
C ASP A 310 9.27 -3.38 7.31
N MET A 311 9.24 -2.97 6.09
CA MET A 311 9.38 -1.61 5.60
C MET A 311 8.10 -1.08 4.91
N ALA A 312 6.98 -1.79 5.04
CA ALA A 312 5.75 -1.44 4.34
C ALA A 312 5.16 -0.09 4.80
N GLY A 313 5.44 0.34 6.03
CA GLY A 313 5.11 1.69 6.49
C GLY A 313 5.80 2.77 5.67
N ALA A 314 7.11 2.64 5.46
CA ALA A 314 7.89 3.54 4.61
C ALA A 314 7.44 3.46 3.14
N ALA A 315 7.16 2.26 2.64
CA ALA A 315 6.66 2.05 1.28
C ALA A 315 5.31 2.76 1.06
N CYS A 316 4.40 2.69 2.04
CA CYS A 316 3.13 3.41 2.00
C CYS A 316 3.36 4.93 1.94
N VAL A 317 4.26 5.48 2.77
CA VAL A 317 4.57 6.93 2.77
C VAL A 317 5.14 7.37 1.42
N VAL A 318 6.08 6.63 0.82
CA VAL A 318 6.62 6.94 -0.52
C VAL A 318 5.52 6.85 -1.57
N GLY A 319 4.66 5.82 -1.51
CA GLY A 319 3.51 5.67 -2.40
C GLY A 319 2.51 6.81 -2.27
N LEU A 320 2.22 7.26 -1.04
CA LEU A 320 1.37 8.42 -0.78
C LEU A 320 1.96 9.69 -1.37
N MET A 321 3.24 9.97 -1.12
CA MET A 321 3.92 11.16 -1.65
C MET A 321 3.91 11.17 -3.18
N HIS A 322 4.09 9.99 -3.81
CA HIS A 322 3.93 9.83 -5.25
C HIS A 322 2.50 10.19 -5.71
N ALA A 323 1.48 9.64 -5.05
CA ALA A 323 0.08 9.87 -5.39
C ALA A 323 -0.30 11.36 -5.28
N LEU A 324 0.08 12.00 -4.17
CA LEU A 324 -0.19 13.42 -3.91
C LEU A 324 0.47 14.33 -4.95
N ALA A 325 1.75 14.08 -5.26
CA ALA A 325 2.48 14.85 -6.26
C ALA A 325 1.90 14.63 -7.68
N SER A 326 1.61 13.38 -8.07
CA SER A 326 1.07 13.06 -9.40
C SER A 326 -0.29 13.69 -9.65
N ARG A 327 -1.16 13.75 -8.63
CA ARG A 327 -2.47 14.40 -8.75
C ARG A 327 -2.47 15.88 -8.40
N LYS A 328 -1.30 16.45 -8.05
CA LYS A 328 -1.12 17.85 -7.67
C LYS A 328 -2.02 18.26 -6.50
N ALA A 329 -1.94 17.50 -5.40
CA ALA A 329 -2.71 17.72 -4.19
C ALA A 329 -2.54 19.15 -3.66
N LYS A 330 -3.63 19.79 -3.25
CA LYS A 330 -3.62 21.18 -2.73
C LYS A 330 -3.36 21.21 -1.22
N ALA A 331 -2.29 20.55 -0.78
CA ALA A 331 -1.89 20.48 0.61
C ALA A 331 -0.37 20.55 0.73
N ASN A 332 0.15 21.09 1.84
CA ASN A 332 1.55 20.99 2.21
C ASN A 332 1.75 19.71 3.02
N VAL A 333 2.60 18.82 2.54
CA VAL A 333 2.79 17.49 3.12
C VAL A 333 4.27 17.19 3.32
N VAL A 334 4.61 16.64 4.49
CA VAL A 334 5.92 16.07 4.79
C VAL A 334 5.78 14.56 4.91
N GLY A 335 6.52 13.81 4.08
CA GLY A 335 6.75 12.39 4.25
C GLY A 335 8.14 12.18 4.87
N ALA A 336 8.27 11.33 5.88
CA ALA A 336 9.56 10.99 6.47
C ALA A 336 9.66 9.48 6.67
N ILE A 337 10.79 8.88 6.30
CA ILE A 337 11.01 7.44 6.46
C ILE A 337 12.38 7.17 7.08
N GLY A 338 12.41 6.34 8.13
CA GLY A 338 13.65 5.84 8.73
C GLY A 338 14.00 4.49 8.13
N LEU A 339 15.16 4.38 7.51
CA LEU A 339 15.59 3.23 6.73
C LEU A 339 16.78 2.56 7.38
N VAL A 340 16.60 1.35 7.86
CA VAL A 340 17.60 0.53 8.55
C VAL A 340 17.47 -0.93 8.15
N GLU A 341 18.49 -1.72 8.46
CA GLU A 341 18.45 -3.18 8.43
C GLU A 341 18.85 -3.69 9.81
N ASN A 342 18.04 -4.56 10.43
CA ASN A 342 18.30 -5.11 11.76
C ASN A 342 18.94 -6.49 11.63
N MET A 343 20.24 -6.58 11.94
CA MET A 343 21.06 -7.78 11.74
C MET A 343 21.84 -8.16 13.01
N PRO A 344 22.06 -9.46 13.26
CA PRO A 344 23.00 -9.91 14.29
C PRO A 344 24.43 -9.75 13.79
N ASP A 345 25.28 -9.18 14.63
CA ASP A 345 26.71 -8.98 14.37
C ASP A 345 27.47 -8.80 15.70
N GLY A 346 28.79 -8.87 15.67
CA GLY A 346 29.63 -8.58 16.84
C GLY A 346 29.52 -7.15 17.36
N ASN A 347 29.09 -6.20 16.52
CA ASN A 347 28.83 -4.81 16.88
C ASN A 347 27.34 -4.52 17.10
N ALA A 348 26.45 -5.50 16.93
CA ALA A 348 25.01 -5.27 17.03
C ALA A 348 24.59 -4.80 18.43
N GLN A 349 23.51 -4.02 18.50
CA GLN A 349 22.84 -3.67 19.73
C GLN A 349 22.40 -4.92 20.51
N ARG A 350 22.54 -4.89 21.83
CA ARG A 350 22.28 -6.06 22.69
C ARG A 350 21.15 -5.78 23.68
N PRO A 351 20.40 -6.78 24.11
CA PRO A 351 19.59 -6.66 25.32
C PRO A 351 20.44 -6.20 26.52
N GLY A 352 19.97 -5.16 27.23
CA GLY A 352 20.68 -4.49 28.31
C GLY A 352 21.43 -3.22 27.91
N ASP A 353 21.59 -2.94 26.60
CA ASP A 353 22.14 -1.67 26.14
C ASP A 353 21.15 -0.52 26.41
N ILE A 354 21.66 0.68 26.66
CA ILE A 354 20.86 1.91 26.80
C ILE A 354 21.28 2.86 25.69
N VAL A 355 20.29 3.34 24.94
CA VAL A 355 20.50 4.32 23.86
C VAL A 355 19.89 5.67 24.22
N THR A 356 20.53 6.75 23.79
CA THR A 356 20.00 8.11 23.90
C THR A 356 19.38 8.49 22.57
N THR A 357 18.11 8.88 22.58
CA THR A 357 17.37 9.32 21.40
C THR A 357 17.67 10.77 21.05
N MET A 358 17.25 11.22 19.88
CA MET A 358 17.33 12.62 19.46
C MET A 358 16.63 13.58 20.44
N SER A 359 15.61 13.14 21.15
CA SER A 359 14.91 13.96 22.16
C SER A 359 15.72 14.15 23.45
N GLY A 360 16.83 13.41 23.63
CA GLY A 360 17.60 13.30 24.86
C GLY A 360 17.08 12.26 25.83
N GLN A 361 15.88 11.70 25.63
CA GLN A 361 15.36 10.59 26.44
C GLN A 361 16.16 9.31 26.18
N THR A 362 16.28 8.47 27.22
CA THR A 362 17.04 7.21 27.17
C THR A 362 16.08 6.01 27.10
N ILE A 363 16.47 5.00 26.32
CA ILE A 363 15.71 3.76 26.16
C ILE A 363 16.61 2.57 26.51
N GLU A 364 16.20 1.76 27.49
CA GLU A 364 16.79 0.46 27.77
C GLU A 364 16.27 -0.57 26.75
N ILE A 365 17.18 -1.25 26.08
CA ILE A 365 16.88 -2.29 25.10
C ILE A 365 16.68 -3.61 25.84
N ILE A 366 15.47 -4.12 25.88
CA ILE A 366 15.16 -5.42 26.46
C ILE A 366 15.09 -6.49 25.36
N ASN A 367 14.62 -6.09 24.18
CA ASN A 367 14.46 -6.97 23.04
C ASN A 367 14.84 -6.24 21.75
N THR A 368 15.87 -6.70 21.05
CA THR A 368 16.33 -6.07 19.80
C THR A 368 15.37 -6.32 18.62
N ASP A 369 14.38 -7.21 18.75
CA ASP A 369 13.28 -7.43 17.82
C ASP A 369 12.09 -6.45 18.05
N ALA A 370 12.27 -5.48 18.92
CA ALA A 370 11.38 -4.34 19.12
C ALA A 370 12.06 -3.04 18.61
N GLU A 371 12.61 -3.10 17.44
CA GLU A 371 13.47 -2.13 16.75
C GLU A 371 12.69 -1.02 16.06
N GLY A 372 11.52 -1.35 15.47
CA GLY A 372 10.75 -0.39 14.67
C GLY A 372 10.34 0.86 15.45
N ARG A 373 10.00 0.70 16.73
CA ARG A 373 9.67 1.84 17.61
C ARG A 373 10.88 2.70 17.94
N LEU A 374 12.09 2.15 17.90
CA LEU A 374 13.34 2.90 18.09
C LEU A 374 13.63 3.77 16.87
N VAL A 375 13.44 3.21 15.68
CA VAL A 375 13.54 3.96 14.41
C VAL A 375 12.54 5.10 14.37
N LEU A 376 11.27 4.82 14.72
CA LEU A 376 10.20 5.81 14.70
C LEU A 376 10.38 6.89 15.76
N ALA A 377 10.91 6.59 16.94
CA ALA A 377 11.13 7.56 18.01
C ALA A 377 11.95 8.77 17.53
N ASP A 378 13.10 8.52 16.90
CA ASP A 378 13.97 9.58 16.39
C ASP A 378 13.36 10.33 15.20
N VAL A 379 12.67 9.62 14.27
CA VAL A 379 12.07 10.25 13.10
C VAL A 379 10.86 11.10 13.48
N LEU A 380 10.00 10.62 14.39
CA LEU A 380 8.85 11.39 14.92
C LEU A 380 9.33 12.67 15.60
N TRP A 381 10.35 12.55 16.46
CA TRP A 381 10.91 13.72 17.13
C TRP A 381 11.48 14.73 16.13
N TYR A 382 12.25 14.28 15.15
CA TYR A 382 12.83 15.14 14.13
C TYR A 382 11.76 15.88 13.31
N VAL A 383 10.69 15.18 12.91
CA VAL A 383 9.63 15.75 12.07
C VAL A 383 8.86 16.82 12.84
N GLN A 384 8.46 16.54 14.08
CA GLN A 384 7.70 17.53 14.86
C GLN A 384 8.55 18.76 15.21
N ASP A 385 9.82 18.57 15.56
CA ASP A 385 10.69 19.67 15.93
C ASP A 385 11.01 20.58 14.76
N ARG A 386 11.33 20.01 13.61
CA ARG A 386 11.74 20.75 12.44
C ARG A 386 10.57 21.38 11.67
N PHE A 387 9.46 20.68 11.51
CA PHE A 387 8.37 21.10 10.62
C PHE A 387 7.13 21.61 11.33
N LYS A 388 6.99 21.37 12.64
CA LYS A 388 5.84 21.82 13.46
C LYS A 388 4.50 21.52 12.77
N PRO A 389 4.24 20.27 12.34
CA PRO A 389 3.07 19.94 11.52
C PRO A 389 1.76 20.16 12.27
N LYS A 390 0.65 20.26 11.53
CA LYS A 390 -0.71 20.28 12.11
C LYS A 390 -1.03 18.99 12.84
N PHE A 391 -0.57 17.86 12.30
CA PHE A 391 -0.63 16.54 12.92
C PHE A 391 0.41 15.62 12.27
N MET A 392 0.64 14.47 12.92
CA MET A 392 1.47 13.38 12.41
C MET A 392 0.67 12.08 12.36
N VAL A 393 0.87 11.29 11.29
CA VAL A 393 0.43 9.89 11.23
C VAL A 393 1.64 9.04 10.92
N ASP A 394 1.95 8.07 11.76
CA ASP A 394 2.97 7.08 11.45
C ASP A 394 2.38 5.71 11.12
N LEU A 395 3.07 4.98 10.26
CA LEU A 395 2.69 3.65 9.81
C LEU A 395 3.86 2.68 10.02
N ALA A 396 3.57 1.55 10.62
CA ALA A 396 4.57 0.51 10.84
C ALA A 396 3.95 -0.89 10.86
N THR A 397 4.68 -1.86 10.33
CA THR A 397 4.52 -3.28 10.63
C THR A 397 5.15 -3.53 11.98
N LEU A 398 4.43 -3.11 13.07
CA LEU A 398 5.12 -2.89 14.33
C LEU A 398 5.05 -4.10 15.27
N THR A 399 3.89 -4.76 15.36
CA THR A 399 3.73 -5.77 16.40
C THR A 399 3.04 -7.04 15.91
N GLY A 400 3.55 -8.19 16.35
CA GLY A 400 2.79 -9.44 16.24
C GLY A 400 1.51 -9.44 17.09
N ALA A 401 1.44 -8.60 18.11
CA ALA A 401 0.28 -8.49 18.99
C ALA A 401 -0.97 -7.97 18.26
N ILE A 402 -0.81 -7.10 17.26
CA ILE A 402 -1.95 -6.59 16.50
C ILE A 402 -2.57 -7.67 15.61
N LEU A 403 -1.76 -8.61 15.08
CA LEU A 403 -2.27 -9.76 14.34
C LEU A 403 -3.12 -10.68 15.24
N VAL A 404 -2.71 -10.85 16.50
CA VAL A 404 -3.50 -11.64 17.47
C VAL A 404 -4.82 -10.95 17.79
N ALA A 405 -4.84 -9.60 17.85
CA ALA A 405 -6.03 -8.84 18.20
C ALA A 405 -7.00 -8.66 17.01
N LEU A 406 -6.49 -8.37 15.81
CA LEU A 406 -7.30 -7.90 14.67
C LEU A 406 -7.14 -8.77 13.41
N ALA A 407 -6.37 -9.85 13.47
CA ALA A 407 -6.02 -10.70 12.36
C ALA A 407 -5.45 -9.86 11.17
N GLN A 408 -5.84 -10.20 9.96
CA GLN A 408 -5.47 -9.47 8.73
C GLN A 408 -6.60 -8.58 8.21
N GLU A 409 -7.62 -8.31 9.06
CA GLU A 409 -8.86 -7.62 8.67
C GLU A 409 -8.81 -6.11 8.91
N TYR A 410 -8.11 -5.68 9.96
CA TYR A 410 -8.00 -4.27 10.36
C TYR A 410 -6.57 -3.92 10.72
N ALA A 411 -6.15 -2.70 10.42
CA ALA A 411 -4.97 -2.12 11.06
C ALA A 411 -5.33 -1.56 12.44
N GLY A 412 -4.40 -1.63 13.38
CA GLY A 412 -4.58 -1.00 14.68
C GLY A 412 -4.38 0.51 14.59
N LEU A 413 -5.33 1.29 15.06
CA LEU A 413 -5.26 2.75 15.13
C LEU A 413 -5.11 3.19 16.58
N PHE A 414 -4.04 3.90 16.90
CA PHE A 414 -3.79 4.53 18.20
C PHE A 414 -3.68 6.03 18.00
N SER A 415 -4.24 6.85 18.88
CA SER A 415 -4.20 8.30 18.69
C SER A 415 -4.41 9.04 20.02
N ASN A 416 -3.70 10.16 20.19
CA ASN A 416 -3.90 11.15 21.24
C ASN A 416 -4.95 12.22 20.86
N ASN A 417 -5.60 12.09 19.67
CA ASN A 417 -6.55 13.08 19.16
C ASN A 417 -7.76 12.40 18.53
N ASP A 418 -8.95 12.68 19.08
CA ASP A 418 -10.20 12.02 18.67
C ASP A 418 -10.60 12.41 17.23
N GLU A 419 -10.48 13.69 16.88
CA GLU A 419 -10.85 14.15 15.54
C GLU A 419 -10.00 13.48 14.46
N LEU A 420 -8.69 13.36 14.66
CA LEU A 420 -7.79 12.67 13.72
C LEU A 420 -8.14 11.17 13.63
N SER A 421 -8.44 10.53 14.77
CA SER A 421 -8.88 9.14 14.81
C SER A 421 -10.18 8.92 14.02
N ASP A 422 -11.16 9.81 14.19
CA ASP A 422 -12.47 9.72 13.51
C ASP A 422 -12.31 9.92 11.99
N ARG A 423 -11.49 10.89 11.56
CA ARG A 423 -11.19 11.15 10.14
C ARG A 423 -10.47 9.96 9.48
N LEU A 424 -9.50 9.35 10.16
CA LEU A 424 -8.82 8.13 9.71
C LEU A 424 -9.80 6.96 9.60
N THR A 425 -10.67 6.78 10.58
CA THR A 425 -11.70 5.72 10.59
C THR A 425 -12.68 5.90 9.44
N ALA A 426 -13.15 7.14 9.20
CA ALA A 426 -14.05 7.45 8.09
C ALA A 426 -13.37 7.20 6.73
N SER A 427 -12.11 7.64 6.56
CA SER A 427 -11.32 7.41 5.35
C SER A 427 -11.07 5.92 5.10
N GLY A 428 -10.77 5.17 6.16
CA GLY A 428 -10.59 3.71 6.09
C GLY A 428 -11.88 2.98 5.68
N LYS A 429 -13.02 3.40 6.22
CA LYS A 429 -14.34 2.86 5.82
C LYS A 429 -14.65 3.17 4.36
N ALA A 430 -14.38 4.40 3.91
CA ALA A 430 -14.66 4.84 2.55
C ALA A 430 -13.78 4.12 1.49
N THR A 431 -12.58 3.71 1.87
CA THR A 431 -11.63 3.03 0.96
C THR A 431 -11.60 1.51 1.11
N GLY A 432 -12.26 0.97 2.14
CA GLY A 432 -12.17 -0.45 2.50
C GLY A 432 -10.83 -0.84 3.14
N GLU A 433 -9.94 0.13 3.41
CA GLU A 433 -8.70 -0.05 4.17
C GLU A 433 -8.99 0.22 5.65
N ARG A 434 -9.63 -0.77 6.29
CA ARG A 434 -10.26 -0.62 7.60
C ARG A 434 -9.24 -0.47 8.73
N VAL A 435 -9.57 0.40 9.69
CA VAL A 435 -8.82 0.59 10.93
C VAL A 435 -9.71 0.33 12.14
N TRP A 436 -9.13 -0.09 13.25
CA TRP A 436 -9.83 -0.25 14.51
C TRP A 436 -9.09 0.50 15.61
N ARG A 437 -9.78 1.43 16.29
CA ARG A 437 -9.18 2.23 17.35
C ARG A 437 -8.90 1.35 18.57
N MET A 438 -7.63 1.33 18.97
CA MET A 438 -7.10 0.59 20.13
C MET A 438 -6.79 1.56 21.27
N PRO A 439 -6.82 1.12 22.53
CA PRO A 439 -6.55 1.98 23.66
C PRO A 439 -5.06 2.29 23.82
N ILE A 440 -4.78 3.52 24.22
CA ILE A 440 -3.52 3.98 24.81
C ILE A 440 -3.86 4.71 26.10
N GLY A 441 -2.94 4.73 27.07
CA GLY A 441 -3.17 5.38 28.34
C GLY A 441 -2.03 5.15 29.32
N PRO A 442 -2.13 5.76 30.52
CA PRO A 442 -1.07 5.67 31.55
C PRO A 442 -0.78 4.24 31.98
N GLU A 443 -1.74 3.32 31.88
CA GLU A 443 -1.55 1.91 32.21
C GLU A 443 -0.53 1.25 31.27
N PHE A 444 -0.61 1.56 29.97
CA PHE A 444 0.34 1.03 28.96
C PHE A 444 1.66 1.76 29.01
N ASP A 445 1.68 3.04 29.33
CA ASP A 445 2.89 3.82 29.55
C ASP A 445 3.70 3.29 30.74
N LYS A 446 3.03 2.94 31.85
CA LYS A 446 3.65 2.30 33.01
C LYS A 446 4.31 0.95 32.66
N MET A 447 3.83 0.21 31.66
CA MET A 447 4.42 -1.07 31.27
C MET A 447 5.83 -0.91 30.67
N ILE A 448 6.17 0.26 30.17
CA ILE A 448 7.47 0.55 29.57
C ILE A 448 8.42 1.31 30.50
N GLU A 449 8.08 1.51 31.77
CA GLU A 449 9.01 2.08 32.76
C GLU A 449 10.25 1.19 32.91
N SER A 450 11.43 1.81 32.94
CA SER A 450 12.71 1.15 33.19
C SER A 450 13.25 1.48 34.59
N LYS A 451 14.10 0.62 35.12
CA LYS A 451 14.89 0.90 36.35
C LYS A 451 16.18 1.65 36.06
N PHE A 452 16.64 1.66 34.81
CA PHE A 452 17.97 2.12 34.44
C PHE A 452 17.97 3.24 33.39
N ALA A 453 16.82 3.45 32.73
CA ALA A 453 16.63 4.49 31.71
C ALA A 453 15.25 5.16 31.90
N ASP A 454 14.93 6.16 31.09
CA ASP A 454 13.60 6.80 31.14
C ASP A 454 12.48 5.82 30.76
N MET A 455 12.80 4.86 29.89
CA MET A 455 11.87 3.81 29.47
C MET A 455 12.63 2.58 28.96
N LYS A 456 11.91 1.48 28.75
CA LYS A 456 12.40 0.29 28.04
C LYS A 456 11.63 0.07 26.75
N ASN A 457 12.25 -0.58 25.76
CA ASN A 457 11.66 -0.70 24.42
C ASN A 457 10.52 -1.71 24.30
N THR A 458 10.15 -2.44 25.35
CA THR A 458 9.01 -3.37 25.34
C THR A 458 8.31 -3.44 26.68
N GLY A 459 6.96 -3.49 26.64
CA GLY A 459 6.11 -3.71 27.81
C GLY A 459 5.89 -5.19 28.17
N GLY A 460 6.49 -6.12 27.41
CA GLY A 460 6.30 -7.56 27.57
C GLY A 460 5.23 -8.14 26.62
N ARG A 461 4.75 -9.35 26.95
CA ARG A 461 3.87 -10.13 26.06
C ARG A 461 2.45 -9.56 25.93
N PHE A 462 1.89 -9.06 27.02
CA PHE A 462 0.48 -8.60 27.05
C PHE A 462 0.38 -7.13 26.69
N GLY A 463 -0.70 -6.72 26.00
CA GLY A 463 -0.87 -5.34 25.58
C GLY A 463 0.23 -4.80 24.68
N GLY A 464 0.94 -5.68 23.94
CA GLY A 464 2.16 -5.35 23.20
C GLY A 464 1.99 -4.24 22.16
N SER A 465 0.85 -4.17 21.47
CA SER A 465 0.56 -3.11 20.51
C SER A 465 0.30 -1.77 21.20
N SER A 466 -0.47 -1.76 22.31
CA SER A 466 -0.74 -0.54 23.08
C SER A 466 0.52 0.00 23.79
N SER A 467 1.37 -0.88 24.34
CA SER A 467 2.63 -0.46 24.97
C SER A 467 3.65 0.04 23.94
N ALA A 468 3.63 -0.51 22.69
CA ALA A 468 4.43 0.02 21.59
C ALA A 468 3.96 1.43 21.19
N ALA A 469 2.66 1.63 21.05
CA ALA A 469 2.08 2.94 20.76
C ALA A 469 2.34 3.95 21.90
N ALA A 470 2.27 3.51 23.17
CA ALA A 470 2.62 4.35 24.33
C ALA A 470 4.08 4.83 24.28
N LEU A 471 5.03 3.98 23.86
CA LEU A 471 6.40 4.39 23.65
C LEU A 471 6.49 5.49 22.57
N LEU A 472 5.85 5.30 21.42
CA LEU A 472 5.87 6.30 20.34
C LEU A 472 5.25 7.63 20.79
N GLN A 473 4.21 7.58 21.61
CA GLN A 473 3.55 8.77 22.14
C GLN A 473 4.51 9.68 22.95
N ARG A 474 5.53 9.12 23.62
CA ARG A 474 6.54 9.90 24.34
C ARG A 474 7.40 10.78 23.43
N PHE A 475 7.34 10.57 22.10
CA PHE A 475 8.15 11.30 21.11
C PHE A 475 7.32 12.24 20.21
N VAL A 476 6.05 12.50 20.55
CA VAL A 476 5.19 13.38 19.76
C VAL A 476 4.73 14.64 20.50
N ASN A 477 5.09 14.79 21.78
CA ASN A 477 4.67 15.89 22.64
C ASN A 477 3.15 16.13 22.54
N ASP A 478 2.73 17.40 22.43
CA ASP A 478 1.33 17.81 22.28
C ASP A 478 0.84 17.82 20.81
N THR A 479 1.67 17.36 19.85
CA THR A 479 1.25 17.30 18.45
C THR A 479 0.13 16.28 18.28
N PRO A 480 -1.01 16.63 17.65
CA PRO A 480 -2.01 15.64 17.27
C PRO A 480 -1.37 14.52 16.47
N TRP A 481 -1.58 13.28 16.91
CA TRP A 481 -0.87 12.16 16.37
C TRP A 481 -1.73 10.90 16.30
N ALA A 482 -1.46 10.08 15.30
CA ALA A 482 -1.99 8.73 15.18
C ALA A 482 -0.90 7.76 14.73
N HIS A 483 -0.90 6.56 15.30
CA HIS A 483 -0.11 5.42 14.87
C HIS A 483 -1.03 4.39 14.21
N LEU A 484 -0.61 3.88 13.05
CA LEU A 484 -1.25 2.79 12.33
C LEU A 484 -0.34 1.56 12.37
N ASP A 485 -0.68 0.57 13.19
CA ASP A 485 -0.01 -0.74 13.17
C ASP A 485 -0.61 -1.58 12.04
N ILE A 486 0.16 -1.68 10.95
CA ILE A 486 -0.25 -2.32 9.70
C ILE A 486 0.32 -3.73 9.53
N ALA A 487 0.85 -4.34 10.59
CA ALA A 487 1.49 -5.65 10.51
C ALA A 487 0.57 -6.74 9.94
N GLY A 488 -0.75 -6.65 10.16
CA GLY A 488 -1.73 -7.58 9.60
C GLY A 488 -2.24 -7.23 8.20
N THR A 489 -2.06 -5.98 7.73
CA THR A 489 -2.73 -5.52 6.51
C THR A 489 -1.77 -5.18 5.35
N ALA A 490 -0.48 -5.06 5.63
CA ALA A 490 0.52 -4.62 4.65
C ALA A 490 0.87 -5.72 3.62
N MET A 491 0.92 -6.97 4.06
CA MET A 491 1.35 -8.11 3.25
C MET A 491 0.69 -9.41 3.71
N GLY A 492 0.64 -10.42 2.84
CA GLY A 492 -0.01 -11.70 3.14
C GLY A 492 -1.51 -11.60 3.47
N SER A 493 -2.12 -10.43 3.26
CA SER A 493 -3.52 -10.15 3.57
C SER A 493 -4.47 -10.99 2.70
N PRO A 494 -5.73 -11.22 3.14
CA PRO A 494 -6.71 -11.94 2.36
C PRO A 494 -6.85 -11.38 0.95
N GLN A 495 -6.94 -12.25 -0.04
CA GLN A 495 -7.11 -11.84 -1.43
C GLN A 495 -8.47 -11.18 -1.64
N THR A 496 -8.46 -10.08 -2.40
CA THR A 496 -9.67 -9.37 -2.81
C THR A 496 -9.74 -9.30 -4.33
N GLU A 497 -10.82 -8.74 -4.89
CA GLU A 497 -10.88 -8.56 -6.34
C GLU A 497 -9.83 -7.58 -6.87
N ILE A 498 -9.29 -6.70 -6.04
CA ILE A 498 -8.31 -5.68 -6.42
C ILE A 498 -6.87 -5.98 -5.95
N SER A 499 -6.67 -7.03 -5.17
CA SER A 499 -5.35 -7.42 -4.65
C SER A 499 -5.25 -8.94 -4.57
N ARG A 500 -4.38 -9.51 -5.38
CA ARG A 500 -4.08 -10.96 -5.42
C ARG A 500 -2.61 -11.25 -5.12
N GLY A 501 -1.80 -10.21 -5.00
CA GLY A 501 -0.39 -10.31 -4.68
C GLY A 501 -0.11 -10.35 -3.18
N TRP A 502 1.13 -10.62 -2.81
CA TRP A 502 1.60 -10.65 -1.43
C TRP A 502 1.59 -9.25 -0.79
N ALA A 503 2.10 -8.23 -1.48
CA ALA A 503 2.06 -6.83 -1.05
C ALA A 503 0.71 -6.20 -1.39
N SER A 504 0.03 -5.67 -0.38
CA SER A 504 -1.31 -5.07 -0.55
C SER A 504 -1.29 -3.64 -1.08
N GLY A 505 -0.25 -2.85 -0.73
CA GLY A 505 -0.19 -1.40 -0.92
C GLY A 505 -1.16 -0.66 0.00
N TRP A 506 -1.53 -1.28 1.13
CA TRP A 506 -2.45 -0.74 2.12
C TRP A 506 -1.99 0.61 2.67
N GLY A 507 -2.92 1.48 2.90
CA GLY A 507 -2.73 2.80 3.50
C GLY A 507 -2.61 3.93 2.49
N VAL A 508 -2.14 3.68 1.27
CA VAL A 508 -2.00 4.75 0.24
C VAL A 508 -3.36 5.37 -0.09
N ARG A 509 -4.41 4.56 -0.28
CA ARG A 509 -5.76 5.06 -0.58
C ARG A 509 -6.40 5.73 0.63
N LEU A 510 -6.22 5.14 1.82
CA LEU A 510 -6.74 5.68 3.07
C LEU A 510 -6.19 7.08 3.33
N LEU A 511 -4.87 7.24 3.23
CA LEU A 511 -4.20 8.51 3.51
C LEU A 511 -4.44 9.54 2.40
N ASP A 512 -4.46 9.13 1.13
CA ASP A 512 -4.89 10.02 0.03
C ASP A 512 -6.32 10.52 0.23
N ARG A 513 -7.22 9.65 0.69
CA ARG A 513 -8.60 10.00 1.00
C ARG A 513 -8.70 10.97 2.19
N LEU A 514 -7.93 10.72 3.25
CA LEU A 514 -7.83 11.63 4.40
C LEU A 514 -7.40 13.04 3.96
N VAL A 515 -6.35 13.12 3.13
CA VAL A 515 -5.83 14.42 2.65
C VAL A 515 -6.89 15.11 1.80
N ARG A 516 -7.50 14.41 0.87
CA ARG A 516 -8.50 14.95 -0.07
C ARG A 516 -9.74 15.47 0.64
N ASP A 517 -10.26 14.74 1.60
CA ASP A 517 -11.54 15.08 2.23
C ASP A 517 -11.41 16.16 3.30
N HIS A 518 -10.22 16.33 3.92
CA HIS A 518 -10.09 17.16 5.11
C HIS A 518 -8.98 18.21 5.05
N TYR A 519 -8.05 18.16 4.09
CA TYR A 519 -6.85 19.00 4.12
C TYR A 519 -6.51 19.66 2.78
N GLU A 520 -7.32 19.45 1.74
CA GLU A 520 -7.28 20.18 0.49
C GLU A 520 -8.40 21.22 0.48
N GLY A 521 -8.09 22.50 0.72
CA GLY A 521 -9.03 23.61 0.76
C GLY A 521 -8.70 24.68 -0.25
#